data_27a489e8a845096b6d2e16ff78a0eb22
#
_entry.id   27a489e8a845096b6d2e16ff78a0eb22
#
_cell.length_a   1.000
_cell.length_b   1.000
_cell.length_c   1.000
_cell.angle_alpha   90.00
_cell.angle_beta   90.00
_cell.angle_gamma   90.00
#
_symmetry.space_group_name_H-M   'P 1'
#
loop_
_entity.id
_entity.type
_entity.pdbx_description
1 polymer ?
#
loop_
_entity_poly.entity_id
_entity_poly.type
_entity_poly.pdbx_seq_one_letter_code
_entity_poly.pdbx_strand_id
1 'polypeptide(L)'
;SGQSCLSIERIYVAETVLEPFVDQLVAKAKTVALAYPEVDSGPLGPIIAARQAEMIQAQLDDADRQGAIAHCGGHVETLAGGLWCRPTVLTQVH
;
A
#
# COMPACT_ATOMS: atom_id res chain seq x y z
N SER A 1 -10.71 -0.81 -2.12
CA SER A 1 -9.88 -1.93 -1.71
C SER A 1 -8.88 -1.53 -0.65
N GLY A 2 -8.76 -2.35 0.38
CA GLY A 2 -7.92 -2.05 1.51
C GLY A 2 -8.51 -1.06 2.50
N GLN A 3 -9.64 -0.46 2.18
CA GLN A 3 -10.32 0.51 3.05
C GLN A 3 -11.39 -0.13 3.92
N SER A 4 -11.58 -1.44 3.78
CA SER A 4 -12.51 -2.20 4.62
C SER A 4 -11.85 -2.59 5.94
N CYS A 5 -12.60 -2.50 7.04
CA CYS A 5 -12.12 -2.94 8.35
C CYS A 5 -11.87 -4.46 8.44
N LEU A 6 -12.32 -5.23 7.45
CA LEU A 6 -12.09 -6.67 7.36
C LEU A 6 -10.84 -7.04 6.59
N SER A 7 -10.13 -6.04 6.03
CA SER A 7 -8.91 -6.28 5.24
C SER A 7 -7.74 -6.69 6.12
N ILE A 8 -6.90 -7.58 5.59
CA ILE A 8 -5.67 -7.99 6.26
C ILE A 8 -4.64 -6.87 6.12
N GLU A 9 -4.08 -6.44 7.24
CA GLU A 9 -3.12 -5.33 7.28
C GLU A 9 -1.71 -5.78 7.63
N ARG A 10 -1.56 -6.83 8.43
CA ARG A 10 -0.27 -7.32 8.86
C ARG A 10 -0.22 -8.84 8.73
N ILE A 11 0.88 -9.34 8.19
CA ILE A 11 1.10 -10.76 7.97
C ILE A 11 2.37 -11.18 8.69
N TYR A 12 2.28 -12.24 9.50
CA TYR A 12 3.44 -12.82 10.17
C TYR A 12 3.93 -14.01 9.36
N VAL A 13 5.21 -14.00 8.99
CA VAL A 13 5.79 -15.02 8.11
C VAL A 13 7.02 -15.63 8.77
N ALA A 14 7.15 -16.95 8.70
CA ALA A 14 8.33 -17.64 9.21
C ALA A 14 9.58 -17.15 8.49
N GLU A 15 10.65 -16.91 9.24
CA GLU A 15 11.89 -16.34 8.71
C GLU A 15 12.46 -17.14 7.52
N THR A 16 12.34 -18.47 7.56
CA THR A 16 12.88 -19.36 6.52
C THR A 16 12.21 -19.20 5.16
N VAL A 17 10.99 -18.66 5.10
CA VAL A 17 10.23 -18.44 3.86
C VAL A 17 9.93 -16.97 3.60
N LEU A 18 10.53 -16.07 4.38
CA LEU A 18 10.23 -14.66 4.30
C LEU A 18 10.57 -14.05 2.94
N GLU A 19 11.81 -14.25 2.45
CA GLU A 19 12.24 -13.65 1.18
C GLU A 19 11.39 -14.10 0.00
N PRO A 20 11.18 -15.41 -0.25
CA PRO A 20 10.32 -15.81 -1.36
C PRO A 20 8.89 -15.36 -1.20
N PHE A 21 8.37 -15.30 0.04
CA PHE A 21 7.02 -14.78 0.27
C PHE A 21 6.92 -13.30 -0.09
N VAL A 22 7.86 -12.48 0.37
CA VAL A 22 7.89 -11.04 0.09
C VAL A 22 8.03 -10.80 -1.42
N ASP A 23 8.92 -11.53 -2.09
CA ASP A 23 9.11 -11.40 -3.54
C ASP A 23 7.83 -11.66 -4.32
N GLN A 24 7.08 -12.70 -3.96
CA GLN A 24 5.82 -13.01 -4.62
C GLN A 24 4.74 -11.97 -4.30
N LEU A 25 4.67 -11.50 -3.06
CA LEU A 25 3.71 -10.49 -2.66
C LEU A 25 3.95 -9.17 -3.39
N VAL A 26 5.22 -8.75 -3.47
CA VAL A 26 5.61 -7.53 -4.18
C VAL A 26 5.27 -7.64 -5.67
N ALA A 27 5.58 -8.78 -6.29
CA ALA A 27 5.27 -9.00 -7.70
C ALA A 27 3.77 -8.86 -7.96
N LYS A 28 2.93 -9.43 -7.09
CA LYS A 28 1.48 -9.31 -7.21
C LYS A 28 1.00 -7.88 -6.95
N ALA A 29 1.54 -7.23 -5.93
CA ALA A 29 1.15 -5.86 -5.58
C ALA A 29 1.43 -4.90 -6.74
N LYS A 30 2.54 -5.07 -7.44
CA LYS A 30 2.91 -4.23 -8.58
C LYS A 30 1.98 -4.42 -9.78
N THR A 31 1.25 -5.53 -9.85
CA THR A 31 0.31 -5.79 -10.95
C THR A 31 -1.07 -5.15 -10.71
N VAL A 32 -1.36 -4.70 -9.49
CA VAL A 32 -2.65 -4.08 -9.16
C VAL A 32 -2.67 -2.67 -9.72
N ALA A 33 -3.57 -2.42 -10.68
CA ALA A 33 -3.69 -1.13 -11.33
C ALA A 33 -4.63 -0.20 -10.57
N LEU A 34 -4.32 1.11 -10.60
CA LEU A 34 -5.23 2.12 -10.09
C LEU A 34 -6.42 2.28 -11.06
N ALA A 35 -7.61 2.57 -10.51
CA ALA A 35 -8.80 2.87 -11.31
C ALA A 35 -8.74 4.31 -11.82
N TYR A 36 -7.77 4.57 -12.69
CA TYR A 36 -7.48 5.88 -13.25
C TYR A 36 -7.41 5.77 -14.77
N PRO A 37 -7.93 6.76 -15.52
CA PRO A 37 -8.54 8.03 -15.07
C PRO A 37 -9.98 7.91 -14.57
N GLU A 38 -10.64 6.80 -14.79
CA GLU A 38 -12.03 6.58 -14.36
C GLU A 38 -12.08 5.52 -13.25
N VAL A 39 -13.06 5.66 -12.35
CA VAL A 39 -13.19 4.78 -11.19
C VAL A 39 -13.35 3.31 -11.59
N ASP A 40 -13.90 3.05 -12.79
CA ASP A 40 -14.13 1.68 -13.29
C ASP A 40 -12.94 1.09 -14.03
N SER A 41 -11.86 1.86 -14.23
CA SER A 41 -10.75 1.45 -15.11
C SER A 41 -9.73 0.51 -14.46
N GLY A 42 -9.84 0.23 -13.16
CA GLY A 42 -8.91 -0.66 -12.48
C GLY A 42 -9.46 -1.13 -11.14
N PRO A 43 -8.80 -2.12 -10.51
CA PRO A 43 -9.26 -2.72 -9.26
C PRO A 43 -9.06 -1.85 -8.01
N LEU A 44 -8.15 -0.88 -8.04
CA LEU A 44 -7.84 -0.04 -6.88
C LEU A 44 -8.36 1.37 -7.08
N GLY A 45 -9.38 1.75 -6.32
CA GLY A 45 -9.98 3.07 -6.37
C GLY A 45 -9.22 4.12 -5.57
N PRO A 46 -9.68 5.38 -5.63
CA PRO A 46 -9.05 6.47 -4.87
C PRO A 46 -9.37 6.36 -3.37
N ILE A 47 -8.58 7.08 -2.58
CA ILE A 47 -8.84 7.20 -1.15
C ILE A 47 -10.08 8.09 -0.95
N ILE A 48 -11.03 7.61 -0.17
CA ILE A 48 -12.33 8.25 -0.02
C ILE A 48 -12.25 9.63 0.67
N ALA A 49 -11.43 9.74 1.71
CA ALA A 49 -11.32 10.95 2.51
C ALA A 49 -9.90 11.51 2.50
N ALA A 50 -9.75 12.81 2.28
CA ALA A 50 -8.45 13.48 2.30
C ALA A 50 -7.73 13.29 3.65
N ARG A 51 -8.48 13.33 4.74
CA ARG A 51 -7.93 13.09 6.09
C ARG A 51 -7.32 11.71 6.22
N GLN A 52 -7.93 10.70 5.61
CA GLN A 52 -7.41 9.34 5.61
C GLN A 52 -6.09 9.27 4.82
N ALA A 53 -6.02 9.98 3.70
CA ALA A 53 -4.80 10.04 2.90
C ALA A 53 -3.65 10.68 3.69
N GLU A 54 -3.93 11.74 4.45
CA GLU A 54 -2.93 12.38 5.31
C GLU A 54 -2.43 11.41 6.40
N MET A 55 -3.33 10.65 7.00
CA MET A 55 -2.98 9.65 8.01
C MET A 55 -2.12 8.54 7.40
N ILE A 56 -2.46 8.06 6.21
CA ILE A 56 -1.70 7.02 5.53
C ILE A 56 -0.29 7.52 5.24
N GLN A 57 -0.15 8.73 4.70
CA GLN A 57 1.16 9.29 4.40
C GLN A 57 1.99 9.47 5.68
N ALA A 58 1.38 9.95 6.75
CA ALA A 58 2.06 10.11 8.03
C ALA A 58 2.55 8.78 8.59
N GLN A 59 1.74 7.72 8.46
CA GLN A 59 2.12 6.38 8.90
C GLN A 59 3.26 5.82 8.06
N LEU A 60 3.24 6.04 6.75
CA LEU A 60 4.32 5.60 5.86
C LEU A 60 5.63 6.32 6.18
N ASP A 61 5.56 7.63 6.41
CA ASP A 61 6.72 8.43 6.78
C ASP A 61 7.31 7.97 8.13
N ASP A 62 6.44 7.69 9.10
CA ASP A 62 6.87 7.21 10.40
C ASP A 62 7.53 5.83 10.30
N ALA A 63 6.96 4.93 9.51
CA ALA A 63 7.54 3.61 9.28
C ALA A 63 8.93 3.72 8.67
N ASP A 64 9.09 4.61 7.69
CA ASP A 64 10.39 4.86 7.06
C ASP A 64 11.42 5.36 8.07
N ARG A 65 11.03 6.31 8.92
CA ARG A 65 11.93 6.82 9.97
C ARG A 65 12.35 5.74 10.96
N GLN A 66 11.50 4.74 11.18
CA GLN A 66 11.79 3.63 12.10
C GLN A 66 12.51 2.46 11.42
N GLY A 67 12.91 2.61 10.18
CA GLY A 67 13.72 1.65 9.46
C GLY A 67 12.96 0.61 8.65
N ALA A 68 11.65 0.77 8.48
CA ALA A 68 10.89 -0.12 7.62
C ALA A 68 11.34 0.04 6.16
N ILE A 69 11.25 -1.04 5.40
CA ILE A 69 11.64 -1.06 4.00
C ILE A 69 10.38 -1.13 3.14
N ALA A 70 10.21 -0.16 2.24
CA ALA A 70 9.12 -0.17 1.27
C ALA A 70 9.60 -0.86 -0.01
N HIS A 71 9.00 -2.01 -0.33
CA HIS A 71 9.34 -2.78 -1.52
C HIS A 71 8.58 -2.31 -2.75
N CYS A 72 7.43 -1.70 -2.55
CA CYS A 72 6.65 -1.05 -3.60
C CYS A 72 5.68 -0.06 -2.95
N GLY A 73 5.16 0.88 -3.72
CA GLY A 73 4.29 1.93 -3.21
C GLY A 73 5.03 2.86 -2.25
N GLY A 74 4.47 3.12 -1.09
CA GLY A 74 5.13 3.85 -0.02
C GLY A 74 4.78 5.33 0.08
N HIS A 75 3.90 5.83 -0.77
CA HIS A 75 3.46 7.22 -0.71
C HIS A 75 2.08 7.41 -1.34
N VAL A 76 1.42 8.49 -0.93
CA VAL A 76 0.14 8.90 -1.49
C VAL A 76 0.40 9.79 -2.71
N GLU A 77 -0.35 9.57 -3.77
CA GLU A 77 -0.23 10.32 -5.02
C GLU A 77 -1.51 11.09 -5.33
N THR A 78 -1.38 12.23 -6.01
CA THR A 78 -2.53 12.99 -6.50
C THR A 78 -2.63 12.80 -8.02
N LEU A 79 -3.74 12.23 -8.48
CA LEU A 79 -3.98 11.98 -9.91
C LEU A 79 -5.39 12.47 -10.24
N ALA A 80 -5.51 13.32 -11.25
CA ALA A 80 -6.81 13.83 -11.73
C ALA A 80 -7.68 14.40 -10.59
N GLY A 81 -7.08 15.09 -9.62
CA GLY A 81 -7.78 15.68 -8.50
C GLY A 81 -8.17 14.70 -7.39
N GLY A 82 -7.87 13.43 -7.53
CA GLY A 82 -8.10 12.41 -6.50
C GLY A 82 -6.81 12.02 -5.79
N LEU A 83 -6.96 11.47 -4.59
CA LEU A 83 -5.85 10.98 -3.78
C LEU A 83 -5.78 9.46 -3.89
N TRP A 84 -4.60 8.94 -4.18
CA TRP A 84 -4.39 7.53 -4.46
C TRP A 84 -3.20 7.00 -3.67
N CYS A 85 -3.26 5.74 -3.28
CA CYS A 85 -2.11 5.04 -2.73
C CYS A 85 -1.96 3.71 -3.46
N ARG A 86 -0.83 3.52 -4.14
CA ARG A 86 -0.54 2.24 -4.78
C ARG A 86 -0.37 1.16 -3.72
N PRO A 87 -0.64 -0.11 -4.03
CA PRO A 87 -0.39 -1.18 -3.08
C PRO A 87 1.03 -1.08 -2.54
N THR A 88 1.14 -1.09 -1.22
CA THR A 88 2.41 -0.88 -0.51
C THR A 88 2.75 -2.11 0.31
N VAL A 89 3.97 -2.60 0.16
CA VAL A 89 4.48 -3.72 0.95
C VAL A 89 5.67 -3.23 1.76
N LEU A 90 5.54 -3.32 3.07
CA LEU A 90 6.58 -2.92 4.01
C LEU A 90 7.10 -4.15 4.75
N THR A 91 8.42 -4.19 4.97
CA THR A 91 9.05 -5.16 5.84
C THR A 91 9.83 -4.43 6.93
N GLN A 92 10.31 -5.15 7.94
CA GLN A 92 11.04 -4.59 9.08
C GLN A 92 10.19 -3.57 9.86
N VAL A 93 8.91 -3.85 9.97
CA VAL A 93 7.95 -3.00 10.70
C VAL A 93 8.04 -3.35 12.18
N HIS A 94 8.13 -2.33 13.03
CA HIS A 94 8.25 -2.47 14.47
C HIS A 94 7.00 -2.05 15.23
#